data_652af643b28bfbb27c29854869b5e180
#
_entry.id   652af643b28bfbb27c29854869b5e180
#
_cell.length_a   1.000
_cell.length_b   1.000
_cell.length_c   1.000
_cell.angle_alpha   90.00
_cell.angle_beta   90.00
_cell.angle_gamma   90.00
#
_symmetry.space_group_name_H-M   'P 1'
#
loop_
_entity.id
_entity.type
_entity.pdbx_description
1 polymer ?
#
loop_
_entity_poly.entity_id
_entity_poly.type
_entity_poly.pdbx_seq_one_letter_code
_entity_poly.pdbx_strand_id
1 'polypeptide(L)'
;KLKGVPIQYANALRRICLNGVPIFAIDTVDIIENSSVLPDEGLAHRLGLIPITTDLSRFNEPSKCDCNSESGCSNCKVMLVLDTGESDVTRTVFSNELSSEDDSIKPVSDKISIVQLAPGQRVKIECYARLGRGTDHAKWNSANISTLIETNKKDESILTVESTGALD
;
A
#
# COMPACT_ATOMS: atom_id res chain seq x y z
N LYS A 1 21.67 -12.82 -7.99
CA LYS A 1 22.61 -12.80 -9.10
C LYS A 1 22.03 -13.61 -10.26
N LEU A 2 21.91 -13.00 -11.44
CA LEU A 2 21.41 -13.61 -12.68
C LEU A 2 22.60 -14.01 -13.53
N LYS A 3 22.58 -15.22 -14.09
CA LYS A 3 23.62 -15.74 -14.99
C LYS A 3 22.99 -16.34 -16.23
N GLY A 4 23.60 -16.09 -17.40
CA GLY A 4 23.07 -16.54 -18.67
C GLY A 4 21.75 -15.87 -19.08
N VAL A 5 21.47 -14.69 -18.50
CA VAL A 5 20.27 -13.91 -18.77
C VAL A 5 20.65 -12.63 -19.49
N PRO A 6 20.15 -12.38 -20.71
CA PRO A 6 20.38 -11.12 -21.41
C PRO A 6 19.91 -9.93 -20.58
N ILE A 7 20.63 -8.80 -20.68
CA ILE A 7 20.37 -7.61 -19.87
C ILE A 7 18.93 -7.07 -20.05
N GLN A 8 18.35 -7.21 -21.24
CA GLN A 8 16.98 -6.80 -21.53
C GLN A 8 15.97 -7.57 -20.68
N TYR A 9 16.17 -8.89 -20.51
CA TYR A 9 15.34 -9.74 -19.66
C TYR A 9 15.53 -9.41 -18.18
N ALA A 10 16.79 -9.22 -17.76
CA ALA A 10 17.10 -8.82 -16.39
C ALA A 10 16.43 -7.48 -16.04
N ASN A 11 16.42 -6.51 -16.97
CA ASN A 11 15.77 -5.23 -16.78
C ASN A 11 14.23 -5.35 -16.79
N ALA A 12 13.66 -6.21 -17.61
CA ALA A 12 12.23 -6.51 -17.58
C ALA A 12 11.83 -7.08 -16.22
N LEU A 13 12.60 -8.05 -15.71
CA LEU A 13 12.37 -8.62 -14.37
C LEU A 13 12.47 -7.55 -13.27
N ARG A 14 13.49 -6.69 -13.33
CA ARG A 14 13.64 -5.56 -12.41
C ARG A 14 12.39 -4.68 -12.37
N ARG A 15 11.85 -4.33 -13.52
CA ARG A 15 10.64 -3.50 -13.63
C ARG A 15 9.40 -4.22 -13.10
N ILE A 16 9.26 -5.52 -13.39
CA ILE A 16 8.14 -6.33 -12.86
C ILE A 16 8.21 -6.41 -11.34
N CYS A 17 9.39 -6.62 -10.75
CA CYS A 17 9.56 -6.61 -9.31
C CYS A 17 9.19 -5.26 -8.67
N LEU A 18 9.41 -4.14 -9.37
CA LEU A 18 9.10 -2.83 -8.84
C LEU A 18 7.60 -2.52 -8.88
N ASN A 19 6.96 -2.70 -10.05
CA ASN A 19 5.63 -2.15 -10.30
C ASN A 19 4.66 -3.12 -11.01
N GLY A 20 5.08 -4.35 -11.29
CA GLY A 20 4.27 -5.31 -12.04
C GLY A 20 3.46 -6.27 -11.16
N VAL A 21 3.86 -6.47 -9.91
CA VAL A 21 3.16 -7.37 -8.98
C VAL A 21 2.05 -6.59 -8.28
N PRO A 22 0.79 -7.09 -8.27
CA PRO A 22 -0.29 -6.38 -7.61
C PRO A 22 -0.14 -6.44 -6.08
N ILE A 23 -0.42 -5.34 -5.41
CA ILE A 23 -0.51 -5.26 -3.94
C ILE A 23 -1.73 -4.46 -3.51
N PHE A 24 -2.14 -4.62 -2.24
CA PHE A 24 -3.15 -3.79 -1.63
C PHE A 24 -2.61 -2.39 -1.32
N ALA A 25 -3.42 -1.36 -1.61
CA ALA A 25 -3.25 -0.02 -1.08
C ALA A 25 -4.62 0.63 -0.88
N ILE A 26 -4.72 1.56 0.06
CA ILE A 26 -5.91 2.40 0.23
C ILE A 26 -6.07 3.26 -1.03
N ASP A 27 -7.23 3.13 -1.67
CA ASP A 27 -7.53 3.79 -2.93
C ASP A 27 -8.53 4.92 -2.78
N THR A 28 -9.58 4.70 -2.01
CA THR A 28 -10.61 5.69 -1.71
C THR A 28 -10.71 5.89 -0.20
N VAL A 29 -11.03 7.09 0.23
CA VAL A 29 -11.29 7.44 1.63
C VAL A 29 -12.56 8.27 1.73
N ASP A 30 -13.42 7.92 2.69
CA ASP A 30 -14.58 8.72 3.06
C ASP A 30 -14.28 9.37 4.42
N ILE A 31 -14.05 10.70 4.40
CA ILE A 31 -13.71 11.47 5.59
C ILE A 31 -15.00 11.92 6.27
N ILE A 32 -15.33 11.28 7.39
CA ILE A 32 -16.52 11.60 8.19
C ILE A 32 -16.26 12.81 9.05
N GLU A 33 -15.06 12.88 9.65
CA GLU A 33 -14.62 13.97 10.51
C GLU A 33 -13.12 14.15 10.44
N ASN A 34 -12.65 15.38 10.24
CA ASN A 34 -11.25 15.76 10.30
C ASN A 34 -11.12 17.16 10.91
N SER A 35 -10.81 17.22 12.20
CA SER A 35 -10.49 18.48 12.90
C SER A 35 -8.98 18.68 13.10
N SER A 36 -8.14 17.85 12.45
CA SER A 36 -6.69 17.99 12.50
C SER A 36 -6.19 19.18 11.69
N VAL A 37 -4.92 19.51 11.83
CA VAL A 37 -4.24 20.56 11.04
C VAL A 37 -4.01 20.11 9.60
N LEU A 38 -3.99 18.81 9.34
CA LEU A 38 -3.73 18.26 8.01
C LEU A 38 -5.01 18.32 7.15
N PRO A 39 -4.98 18.93 5.94
CA PRO A 39 -6.14 18.94 5.06
C PRO A 39 -6.49 17.54 4.57
N ASP A 40 -7.75 17.34 4.19
CA ASP A 40 -8.32 16.04 3.79
C ASP A 40 -7.51 15.35 2.71
N GLU A 41 -7.09 16.08 1.68
CA GLU A 41 -6.28 15.56 0.58
C GLU A 41 -4.89 15.10 1.06
N GLY A 42 -4.30 15.83 2.00
CA GLY A 42 -3.01 15.48 2.60
C GLY A 42 -3.11 14.21 3.43
N LEU A 43 -4.21 14.06 4.16
CA LEU A 43 -4.50 12.87 4.97
C LEU A 43 -4.78 11.66 4.10
N ALA A 44 -5.61 11.81 3.06
CA ALA A 44 -5.89 10.77 2.07
C ALA A 44 -4.63 10.30 1.35
N HIS A 45 -3.76 11.24 0.95
CA HIS A 45 -2.49 10.91 0.32
C HIS A 45 -1.58 10.09 1.25
N ARG A 46 -1.47 10.47 2.52
CA ARG A 46 -0.65 9.74 3.51
C ARG A 46 -1.19 8.33 3.75
N LEU A 47 -2.52 8.19 3.90
CA LEU A 47 -3.18 6.89 4.06
C LEU A 47 -2.92 5.98 2.85
N GLY A 48 -3.02 6.52 1.64
CA GLY A 48 -2.75 5.78 0.40
C GLY A 48 -1.32 5.25 0.26
N LEU A 49 -0.34 5.85 0.95
CA LEU A 49 1.06 5.43 0.94
C LEU A 49 1.43 4.42 2.04
N ILE A 50 0.50 4.08 2.94
CA ILE A 50 0.73 3.04 3.95
C ILE A 50 0.77 1.68 3.25
N PRO A 51 1.87 0.92 3.35
CA PRO A 51 1.94 -0.43 2.80
C PRO A 51 1.01 -1.36 3.59
N ILE A 52 0.17 -2.10 2.86
CA ILE A 52 -0.85 -3.01 3.39
C ILE A 52 -0.45 -4.44 3.04
N THR A 53 -0.57 -5.36 3.99
CA THR A 53 -0.36 -6.79 3.75
C THR A 53 -1.29 -7.29 2.65
N THR A 54 -0.81 -8.20 1.81
CA THR A 54 -1.50 -8.62 0.59
C THR A 54 -1.57 -10.13 0.50
N ASP A 55 -2.76 -10.67 0.32
CA ASP A 55 -2.99 -12.09 0.02
C ASP A 55 -3.56 -12.23 -1.40
N LEU A 56 -2.69 -12.59 -2.35
CA LEU A 56 -3.06 -12.78 -3.75
C LEU A 56 -3.83 -14.07 -4.01
N SER A 57 -3.92 -14.97 -3.05
CA SER A 57 -4.68 -16.23 -3.19
C SER A 57 -6.17 -16.04 -2.95
N ARG A 58 -6.55 -15.02 -2.17
CA ARG A 58 -7.93 -14.74 -1.75
C ARG A 58 -8.62 -13.64 -2.52
N PHE A 59 -7.84 -12.63 -2.93
CA PHE A 59 -8.40 -11.42 -3.51
C PHE A 59 -8.10 -11.28 -4.99
N ASN A 60 -9.04 -10.74 -5.73
CA ASN A 60 -8.94 -10.47 -7.15
C ASN A 60 -8.65 -8.99 -7.43
N GLU A 61 -7.86 -8.71 -8.46
CA GLU A 61 -7.80 -7.35 -9.02
C GLU A 61 -9.21 -6.92 -9.46
N PRO A 62 -9.65 -5.67 -9.24
CA PRO A 62 -11.00 -5.23 -9.61
C PRO A 62 -11.37 -5.50 -11.07
N SER A 63 -10.40 -5.37 -11.98
CA SER A 63 -10.58 -5.65 -13.41
C SER A 63 -10.80 -7.13 -13.75
N LYS A 64 -10.52 -8.03 -12.81
CA LYS A 64 -10.63 -9.49 -12.97
C LYS A 64 -11.69 -10.09 -12.04
N CYS A 65 -12.39 -9.26 -11.28
CA CYS A 65 -13.39 -9.71 -10.34
C CYS A 65 -14.74 -9.91 -11.04
N ASP A 66 -15.37 -11.06 -10.79
CA ASP A 66 -16.68 -11.42 -11.38
C ASP A 66 -17.85 -10.57 -10.86
N CYS A 67 -17.62 -9.73 -9.85
CA CYS A 67 -18.70 -8.90 -9.26
C CYS A 67 -19.20 -7.82 -10.22
N ASN A 68 -18.40 -7.38 -11.20
CA ASN A 68 -18.71 -6.32 -12.16
C ASN A 68 -19.31 -5.04 -11.51
N SER A 69 -18.98 -4.78 -10.25
CA SER A 69 -19.49 -3.64 -9.48
C SER A 69 -18.46 -2.53 -9.42
N GLU A 70 -18.86 -1.30 -9.71
CA GLU A 70 -18.02 -0.11 -9.57
C GLU A 70 -17.60 0.13 -8.10
N SER A 71 -18.47 -0.22 -7.16
CA SER A 71 -18.18 -0.11 -5.72
C SER A 71 -17.31 -1.24 -5.18
N GLY A 72 -17.09 -2.32 -5.96
CA GLY A 72 -16.34 -3.51 -5.53
C GLY A 72 -17.18 -4.46 -4.66
N CYS A 73 -16.59 -5.56 -4.24
CA CYS A 73 -17.17 -6.56 -3.33
C CYS A 73 -16.09 -7.06 -2.37
N SER A 74 -16.47 -7.89 -1.40
CA SER A 74 -15.57 -8.48 -0.40
C SER A 74 -14.41 -9.30 -0.97
N ASN A 75 -14.46 -9.69 -2.25
CA ASN A 75 -13.37 -10.42 -2.92
C ASN A 75 -12.36 -9.49 -3.62
N CYS A 76 -12.62 -8.20 -3.74
CA CYS A 76 -11.74 -7.26 -4.44
C CYS A 76 -11.52 -5.93 -3.70
N LYS A 77 -12.20 -5.73 -2.57
CA LYS A 77 -12.13 -4.51 -1.76
C LYS A 77 -12.23 -4.86 -0.28
N VAL A 78 -11.44 -4.19 0.54
CA VAL A 78 -11.45 -4.35 2.00
C VAL A 78 -11.59 -2.97 2.63
N MET A 79 -12.44 -2.86 3.64
CA MET A 79 -12.61 -1.63 4.40
C MET A 79 -11.68 -1.63 5.63
N LEU A 80 -11.04 -0.49 5.86
CA LEU A 80 -10.31 -0.18 7.08
C LEU A 80 -10.91 1.09 7.68
N VAL A 81 -11.03 1.13 8.99
CA VAL A 81 -11.61 2.27 9.72
C VAL A 81 -10.55 2.89 10.62
N LEU A 82 -10.45 4.20 10.60
CA LEU A 82 -9.69 4.99 11.56
C LEU A 82 -10.67 5.86 12.36
N ASP A 83 -10.80 5.62 13.66
CA ASP A 83 -11.52 6.50 14.58
C ASP A 83 -10.63 6.77 15.79
N THR A 84 -10.06 7.97 15.85
CA THR A 84 -9.09 8.34 16.89
C THR A 84 -9.71 8.64 18.23
N GLY A 85 -11.04 8.86 18.27
CA GLY A 85 -11.67 9.47 19.42
C GLY A 85 -11.14 10.88 19.71
N GLU A 86 -11.63 11.50 20.76
CA GLU A 86 -11.11 12.75 21.30
C GLU A 86 -10.03 12.46 22.35
N SER A 87 -9.04 13.33 22.46
CA SER A 87 -7.96 13.24 23.44
C SER A 87 -7.70 14.61 24.06
N ASP A 88 -7.52 14.66 25.37
CA ASP A 88 -7.17 15.89 26.10
C ASP A 88 -5.68 16.25 26.00
N VAL A 89 -4.88 15.39 25.35
CA VAL A 89 -3.43 15.59 25.17
C VAL A 89 -3.05 15.50 23.71
N THR A 90 -1.98 16.20 23.34
CA THR A 90 -1.39 16.06 22.01
C THR A 90 -0.87 14.63 21.83
N ARG A 91 -1.27 13.97 20.74
CA ARG A 91 -0.81 12.62 20.41
C ARG A 91 -0.57 12.42 18.92
N THR A 92 0.26 11.46 18.59
CA THR A 92 0.43 11.01 17.22
C THR A 92 -0.43 9.77 16.97
N VAL A 93 -1.17 9.79 15.88
CA VAL A 93 -1.96 8.66 15.38
C VAL A 93 -1.05 7.81 14.50
N PHE A 94 -1.04 6.52 14.75
CA PHE A 94 -0.21 5.55 14.02
C PHE A 94 -1.06 4.56 13.23
N SER A 95 -0.41 3.87 12.32
CA SER A 95 -1.04 2.87 11.44
C SER A 95 -1.69 1.69 12.17
N ASN A 96 -1.25 1.36 13.40
CA ASN A 96 -1.90 0.34 14.22
C ASN A 96 -3.32 0.72 14.68
N GLU A 97 -3.71 1.97 14.54
CA GLU A 97 -5.07 2.44 14.85
C GLU A 97 -6.06 2.21 13.68
N LEU A 98 -5.55 1.83 12.50
CA LEU A 98 -6.38 1.39 11.39
C LEU A 98 -6.94 -0.01 11.69
N SER A 99 -8.24 -0.09 11.93
CA SER A 99 -8.97 -1.35 12.13
C SER A 99 -9.47 -1.87 10.79
N SER A 100 -9.13 -3.11 10.44
CA SER A 100 -9.56 -3.75 9.18
C SER A 100 -10.72 -4.69 9.43
N GLU A 101 -11.61 -4.83 8.45
CA GLU A 101 -12.64 -5.88 8.44
C GLU A 101 -12.04 -7.28 8.26
N ASP A 102 -10.84 -7.38 7.70
CA ASP A 102 -10.13 -8.64 7.46
C ASP A 102 -8.77 -8.60 8.17
N ASP A 103 -8.56 -9.48 9.13
CA ASP A 103 -7.33 -9.56 9.93
C ASP A 103 -6.06 -9.83 9.12
N SER A 104 -6.19 -10.39 7.92
CA SER A 104 -5.05 -10.64 7.01
C SER A 104 -4.61 -9.39 6.24
N ILE A 105 -5.49 -8.39 6.13
CA ILE A 105 -5.26 -7.15 5.37
C ILE A 105 -5.11 -5.99 6.35
N LYS A 106 -3.88 -5.65 6.68
CA LYS A 106 -3.54 -4.63 7.68
C LYS A 106 -2.25 -3.91 7.30
N PRO A 107 -1.94 -2.77 7.93
CA PRO A 107 -0.63 -2.13 7.74
C PRO A 107 0.53 -3.08 8.05
N VAL A 108 1.56 -3.04 7.20
CA VAL A 108 2.79 -3.86 7.36
C VAL A 108 3.54 -3.51 8.64
N SER A 109 3.43 -2.27 9.10
CA SER A 109 4.07 -1.78 10.32
C SER A 109 3.08 -0.99 11.16
N ASP A 110 3.12 -1.20 12.47
CA ASP A 110 2.28 -0.51 13.47
C ASP A 110 2.72 0.92 13.76
N LYS A 111 3.91 1.32 13.31
CA LYS A 111 4.59 2.57 13.71
C LYS A 111 4.63 3.64 12.64
N ILE A 112 3.85 3.52 11.59
CA ILE A 112 3.77 4.55 10.54
C ILE A 112 2.91 5.69 11.08
N SER A 113 3.49 6.89 11.26
CA SER A 113 2.74 8.05 11.73
C SER A 113 1.81 8.57 10.63
N ILE A 114 0.52 8.72 10.97
CA ILE A 114 -0.51 9.24 10.06
C ILE A 114 -0.66 10.75 10.23
N VAL A 115 -1.02 11.18 11.45
CA VAL A 115 -1.26 12.58 11.78
C VAL A 115 -0.96 12.84 13.25
N GLN A 116 -0.61 14.08 13.61
CA GLN A 116 -0.51 14.53 14.97
C GLN A 116 -1.76 15.35 15.33
N LEU A 117 -2.42 14.99 16.41
CA LEU A 117 -3.62 15.66 16.91
C LEU A 117 -3.29 16.49 18.13
N ALA A 118 -3.81 17.71 18.18
CA ALA A 118 -3.84 18.54 19.37
C ALA A 118 -5.03 18.15 20.29
N PRO A 119 -5.08 18.64 21.53
CA PRO A 119 -6.22 18.40 22.42
C PRO A 119 -7.56 18.80 21.78
N GLY A 120 -8.57 17.95 21.92
CA GLY A 120 -9.91 18.14 21.34
C GLY A 120 -10.01 17.91 19.83
N GLN A 121 -8.93 17.52 19.17
CA GLN A 121 -8.98 17.14 17.75
C GLN A 121 -9.33 15.66 17.58
N ARG A 122 -10.07 15.37 16.50
CA ARG A 122 -10.49 14.03 16.12
C ARG A 122 -10.38 13.81 14.62
N VAL A 123 -10.11 12.58 14.25
CA VAL A 123 -10.17 12.08 12.87
C VAL A 123 -11.00 10.81 12.84
N LYS A 124 -12.00 10.78 11.96
CA LYS A 124 -12.83 9.61 11.69
C LYS A 124 -12.96 9.41 10.18
N ILE A 125 -12.45 8.28 9.68
CA ILE A 125 -12.32 8.00 8.25
C ILE A 125 -12.62 6.52 7.99
N GLU A 126 -13.33 6.26 6.89
CA GLU A 126 -13.43 4.95 6.28
C GLU A 126 -12.51 4.89 5.07
N CYS A 127 -11.62 3.91 5.07
CA CYS A 127 -10.63 3.70 4.02
C CYS A 127 -10.96 2.43 3.24
N TYR A 128 -10.90 2.51 1.94
CA TYR A 128 -11.18 1.37 1.08
C TYR A 128 -9.91 0.98 0.31
N ALA A 129 -9.38 -0.18 0.65
CA ALA A 129 -8.21 -0.76 0.02
C ALA A 129 -8.59 -1.75 -1.09
N ARG A 130 -7.84 -1.76 -2.17
CA ARG A 130 -7.98 -2.73 -3.27
C ARG A 130 -6.62 -3.11 -3.85
N LEU A 131 -6.60 -4.20 -4.61
CA LEU A 131 -5.43 -4.56 -5.41
C LEU A 131 -5.25 -3.59 -6.59
N GLY A 132 -4.01 -3.24 -6.85
CA GLY A 132 -3.58 -2.45 -7.99
C GLY A 132 -2.11 -2.70 -8.31
N ARG A 133 -1.60 -2.06 -9.34
CA ARG A 133 -0.20 -2.22 -9.78
C ARG A 133 0.51 -0.87 -9.78
N GLY A 134 1.80 -0.88 -9.55
CA GLY A 134 2.63 0.31 -9.61
C GLY A 134 2.65 1.00 -10.98
N THR A 135 2.20 0.31 -12.03
CA THR A 135 1.95 0.91 -13.36
C THR A 135 0.79 1.90 -13.36
N ASP A 136 -0.17 1.74 -12.46
CA ASP A 136 -1.33 2.63 -12.35
C ASP A 136 -1.02 3.82 -11.43
N HIS A 137 -0.40 3.54 -10.28
CA HIS A 137 0.05 4.56 -9.35
C HIS A 137 1.14 4.00 -8.43
N ALA A 138 2.13 4.81 -8.05
CA ALA A 138 3.27 4.40 -7.22
C ALA A 138 2.88 3.84 -5.83
N LYS A 139 1.69 4.14 -5.31
CA LYS A 139 1.18 3.55 -4.07
C LYS A 139 1.07 2.02 -4.12
N TRP A 140 0.96 1.43 -5.31
CA TRP A 140 0.94 0.00 -5.57
C TRP A 140 2.29 -0.58 -6.00
N ASN A 141 3.40 0.13 -5.75
CA ASN A 141 4.72 -0.45 -5.96
C ASN A 141 4.96 -1.58 -4.94
N SER A 142 5.26 -2.78 -5.43
CA SER A 142 5.55 -3.96 -4.61
C SER A 142 6.95 -3.95 -4.00
N ALA A 143 7.84 -3.12 -4.53
CA ALA A 143 9.18 -2.94 -4.01
C ALA A 143 9.52 -1.45 -3.84
N ASN A 144 10.28 -1.13 -2.79
CA ASN A 144 10.85 0.19 -2.57
C ASN A 144 12.02 0.44 -3.51
N ILE A 145 12.86 -0.58 -3.66
CA ILE A 145 14.07 -0.54 -4.47
C ILE A 145 14.09 -1.74 -5.40
N SER A 146 14.41 -1.49 -6.67
CA SER A 146 14.73 -2.54 -7.62
C SER A 146 15.84 -2.05 -8.56
N THR A 147 17.07 -2.48 -8.33
CA THR A 147 18.26 -2.05 -9.06
C THR A 147 18.90 -3.21 -9.81
N LEU A 148 19.54 -2.90 -10.93
CA LEU A 148 20.24 -3.85 -11.76
C LEU A 148 21.64 -3.32 -12.06
N ILE A 149 22.67 -4.12 -11.75
CA ILE A 149 24.07 -3.82 -12.01
C ILE A 149 24.63 -4.89 -12.93
N GLU A 150 25.18 -4.48 -14.08
CA GLU A 150 25.92 -5.38 -14.97
C GLU A 150 27.29 -5.69 -14.34
N THR A 151 27.72 -6.93 -14.48
CA THR A 151 29.05 -7.35 -14.08
C THR A 151 30.02 -7.32 -15.27
N ASN A 152 31.32 -7.47 -15.02
CA ASN A 152 32.34 -7.55 -16.07
C ASN A 152 32.26 -8.87 -16.89
N LYS A 153 31.33 -9.79 -16.56
CA LYS A 153 31.11 -11.05 -17.26
C LYS A 153 29.89 -10.95 -18.17
N LYS A 154 30.05 -11.47 -19.38
CA LYS A 154 28.97 -11.50 -20.36
C LYS A 154 27.73 -12.23 -19.78
N ASP A 155 26.55 -11.65 -20.01
CA ASP A 155 25.26 -12.18 -19.55
C ASP A 155 25.20 -12.48 -18.03
N GLU A 156 25.92 -11.71 -17.23
CA GLU A 156 25.87 -11.78 -15.77
C GLU A 156 25.53 -10.41 -15.18
N SER A 157 24.50 -10.38 -14.33
CA SER A 157 24.04 -9.17 -13.65
C SER A 157 23.63 -9.45 -12.21
N ILE A 158 23.57 -8.40 -11.41
CA ILE A 158 23.08 -8.43 -10.02
C ILE A 158 21.81 -7.63 -9.96
N LEU A 159 20.70 -8.31 -9.68
CA LEU A 159 19.41 -7.71 -9.38
C LEU A 159 19.29 -7.62 -7.86
N THR A 160 19.02 -6.42 -7.35
CA THR A 160 18.71 -6.19 -5.93
C THR A 160 17.29 -5.68 -5.84
N VAL A 161 16.47 -6.34 -5.02
CA VAL A 161 15.08 -5.97 -4.78
C VAL A 161 14.86 -5.85 -3.27
N GLU A 162 14.27 -4.73 -2.85
CA GLU A 162 13.83 -4.49 -1.49
C GLU A 162 12.31 -4.37 -1.49
N SER A 163 11.62 -5.33 -0.84
CA SER A 163 10.17 -5.36 -0.73
C SER A 163 9.64 -4.22 0.15
N THR A 164 8.41 -3.76 -0.12
CA THR A 164 7.65 -2.90 0.80
C THR A 164 7.19 -3.65 2.05
N GLY A 165 7.28 -4.99 2.05
CA GLY A 165 6.73 -5.87 3.08
C GLY A 165 5.24 -6.20 2.87
N ALA A 166 4.62 -5.71 1.80
CA ALA A 166 3.22 -6.00 1.50
C ALA A 166 2.99 -7.45 1.05
N LEU A 167 4.01 -8.11 0.54
CA LEU A 167 4.02 -9.53 0.13
C LEU A 167 5.07 -10.29 0.94
N ASP A 168 4.77 -11.54 1.29
CA ASP A 168 5.68 -12.50 1.92
C ASP A 168 6.80 -12.99 0.96
#